data_18bde2a95cca4f11898c136a1d9ee329
#
_entry.id   18bde2a95cca4f11898c136a1d9ee329
#
_cell.length_a   1.000
_cell.length_b   1.000
_cell.length_c   1.000
_cell.angle_alpha   90.00
_cell.angle_beta   90.00
_cell.angle_gamma   90.00
#
_symmetry.space_group_name_H-M   'P 1'
#
loop_
_entity.id
_entity.type
_entity.pdbx_description
1 polymer ?
#
loop_
_entity_poly.entity_id
_entity_poly.type
_entity_poly.pdbx_seq_one_letter_code
_entity_poly.pdbx_strand_id
1 'polypeptide(L)'
;MKEKLINFCKSINIECIGIASAEPFLHFEQVWRKQIEKGFISGFEEADIEKRVYPELTLSGAKSFIVCLFPYYSGQAKEANLSKSAYGRDYHIIVKEKLNLIGKYLESNIEGFEYKVFADTGPFSDRHLAYKAGLGFFGINNNLITDRYGSYFFIGSILNNYPFEPDKPLNKTCMQCFACVKMCPGKCILGDFTINPLKCRSYITQKKKELSEEEKEIL
;
A
#
# COMPACT_ATOMS: atom_id res chain seq x y z
N MET A 1 -21.54 12.48 -4.83
CA MET A 1 -21.22 11.33 -3.96
C MET A 1 -19.83 11.45 -3.33
N LYS A 2 -18.77 11.83 -4.06
CA LYS A 2 -17.38 11.93 -3.52
C LYS A 2 -17.29 12.83 -2.27
N GLU A 3 -17.91 13.99 -2.25
CA GLU A 3 -17.95 14.85 -1.05
C GLU A 3 -18.63 14.19 0.16
N LYS A 4 -19.74 13.49 -0.06
CA LYS A 4 -20.43 12.75 1.01
C LYS A 4 -19.53 11.64 1.57
N LEU A 5 -18.81 10.92 0.72
CA LEU A 5 -17.84 9.91 1.11
C LEU A 5 -16.73 10.53 1.98
N ILE A 6 -16.11 11.64 1.52
CA ILE A 6 -15.04 12.32 2.27
C ILE A 6 -15.53 12.77 3.65
N ASN A 7 -16.72 13.35 3.73
CA ASN A 7 -17.31 13.80 5.00
C ASN A 7 -17.61 12.62 5.94
N PHE A 8 -18.12 11.52 5.41
CA PHE A 8 -18.31 10.30 6.19
C PHE A 8 -16.97 9.74 6.71
N CYS A 9 -15.94 9.66 5.87
CA CYS A 9 -14.62 9.21 6.29
C CYS A 9 -14.04 10.06 7.42
N LYS A 10 -14.17 11.39 7.33
CA LYS A 10 -13.76 12.31 8.41
C LYS A 10 -14.53 12.05 9.71
N SER A 11 -15.84 11.77 9.65
CA SER A 11 -16.65 11.48 10.85
C SER A 11 -16.23 10.20 11.58
N ILE A 12 -15.56 9.28 10.89
CA ILE A 12 -14.99 8.05 11.45
C ILE A 12 -13.47 8.12 11.65
N ASN A 13 -12.89 9.34 11.67
CA ASN A 13 -11.47 9.62 11.87
C ASN A 13 -10.55 9.03 10.76
N ILE A 14 -10.98 9.10 9.50
CA ILE A 14 -10.15 8.84 8.33
C ILE A 14 -9.99 10.15 7.57
N GLU A 15 -8.80 10.77 7.69
CA GLU A 15 -8.53 12.09 7.11
C GLU A 15 -7.88 12.00 5.71
N CYS A 16 -7.12 10.94 5.45
CA CYS A 16 -6.40 10.75 4.20
C CYS A 16 -7.12 9.71 3.35
N ILE A 17 -7.87 10.20 2.38
CA ILE A 17 -8.65 9.42 1.43
C ILE A 17 -8.43 9.96 0.02
N GLY A 18 -8.35 9.07 -0.96
CA GLY A 18 -8.26 9.39 -2.37
C GLY A 18 -8.89 8.31 -3.23
N ILE A 19 -9.12 8.63 -4.48
CA ILE A 19 -9.74 7.74 -5.46
C ILE A 19 -8.73 7.40 -6.55
N ALA A 20 -8.60 6.11 -6.87
CA ALA A 20 -7.88 5.66 -8.06
C ALA A 20 -8.86 4.99 -9.06
N SER A 21 -8.57 5.08 -10.35
CA SER A 21 -9.29 4.34 -11.39
C SER A 21 -9.04 2.83 -11.22
N ALA A 22 -10.07 2.02 -11.52
CA ALA A 22 -9.95 0.57 -11.63
C ALA A 22 -9.65 0.10 -13.08
N GLU A 23 -9.18 0.98 -13.94
CA GLU A 23 -8.62 0.59 -15.23
C GLU A 23 -7.38 -0.31 -15.07
N PRO A 24 -7.06 -1.15 -16.08
CA PRO A 24 -5.90 -2.02 -16.02
C PRO A 24 -4.59 -1.27 -15.73
N PHE A 25 -3.78 -1.82 -14.83
CA PHE A 25 -2.51 -1.22 -14.40
C PHE A 25 -1.34 -1.58 -15.34
N LEU A 26 -1.44 -1.28 -16.64
CA LEU A 26 -0.48 -1.69 -17.66
C LEU A 26 0.96 -1.20 -17.39
N HIS A 27 1.12 0.00 -16.85
CA HIS A 27 2.45 0.49 -16.46
C HIS A 27 3.03 -0.31 -15.30
N PHE A 28 2.21 -0.65 -14.30
CA PHE A 28 2.62 -1.50 -13.19
C PHE A 28 3.04 -2.89 -13.70
N GLU A 29 2.33 -3.46 -14.65
CA GLU A 29 2.66 -4.75 -15.27
C GLU A 29 4.07 -4.73 -15.86
N GLN A 30 4.42 -3.70 -16.63
CA GLN A 30 5.76 -3.56 -17.22
C GLN A 30 6.86 -3.52 -16.17
N VAL A 31 6.64 -2.76 -15.09
CA VAL A 31 7.58 -2.67 -13.97
C VAL A 31 7.69 -4.03 -13.26
N TRP A 32 6.56 -4.69 -13.03
CA TRP A 32 6.51 -5.97 -12.33
C TRP A 32 7.21 -7.10 -13.10
N ARG A 33 6.99 -7.19 -14.42
CA ARG A 33 7.69 -8.16 -15.29
C ARG A 33 9.22 -8.00 -15.21
N LYS A 34 9.71 -6.76 -15.19
CA LYS A 34 11.16 -6.47 -14.99
C LYS A 34 11.66 -6.93 -13.62
N GLN A 35 10.85 -6.88 -12.57
CA GLN A 35 11.23 -7.41 -11.25
C GLN A 35 11.32 -8.95 -11.29
N ILE A 36 10.38 -9.62 -11.96
CA ILE A 36 10.39 -11.07 -12.16
C ILE A 36 11.67 -11.49 -12.91
N GLU A 37 11.98 -10.83 -14.02
CA GLU A 37 13.20 -11.09 -14.81
C GLU A 37 14.50 -10.95 -14.01
N LYS A 38 14.55 -10.00 -13.06
CA LYS A 38 15.66 -9.80 -12.14
C LYS A 38 15.69 -10.81 -10.98
N GLY A 39 14.68 -11.64 -10.82
CA GLY A 39 14.52 -12.51 -9.65
C GLY A 39 14.21 -11.75 -8.37
N PHE A 40 13.68 -10.54 -8.44
CA PHE A 40 13.39 -9.67 -7.30
C PHE A 40 11.96 -9.86 -6.80
N ILE A 41 11.61 -11.10 -6.49
CA ILE A 41 10.29 -11.53 -6.02
C ILE A 41 10.46 -12.16 -4.64
N SER A 42 9.67 -11.70 -3.66
CA SER A 42 9.73 -12.23 -2.29
C SER A 42 8.93 -13.54 -2.13
N GLY A 43 7.93 -13.76 -2.98
CA GLY A 43 6.98 -14.87 -2.86
C GLY A 43 5.81 -14.57 -1.90
N PHE A 44 5.71 -13.35 -1.37
CA PHE A 44 4.55 -12.89 -0.59
C PHE A 44 3.50 -12.24 -1.48
N GLU A 45 3.88 -11.88 -2.69
CA GLU A 45 3.02 -11.23 -3.66
C GLU A 45 2.05 -12.24 -4.31
N GLU A 46 0.91 -11.77 -4.78
CA GLU A 46 0.03 -12.55 -5.65
C GLU A 46 0.81 -13.01 -6.89
N ALA A 47 0.85 -14.31 -7.12
CA ALA A 47 1.61 -14.91 -8.21
C ALA A 47 0.97 -14.67 -9.58
N ASP A 48 -0.36 -14.58 -9.62
CA ASP A 48 -1.12 -14.32 -10.83
C ASP A 48 -1.04 -12.84 -11.20
N ILE A 49 -0.23 -12.55 -12.22
CA ILE A 49 -0.02 -11.18 -12.69
C ILE A 49 -1.30 -10.54 -13.25
N GLU A 50 -2.19 -11.32 -13.84
CA GLU A 50 -3.44 -10.79 -14.39
C GLU A 50 -4.34 -10.27 -13.28
N LYS A 51 -4.46 -10.99 -12.16
CA LYS A 51 -5.20 -10.51 -10.98
C LYS A 51 -4.61 -9.22 -10.40
N ARG A 52 -3.30 -9.04 -10.53
CA ARG A 52 -2.63 -7.81 -10.07
C ARG A 52 -2.88 -6.62 -10.98
N VAL A 53 -3.09 -6.87 -12.27
CA VAL A 53 -3.18 -5.85 -13.32
C VAL A 53 -4.63 -5.51 -13.65
N TYR A 54 -5.53 -6.48 -13.63
CA TYR A 54 -6.91 -6.33 -14.07
C TYR A 54 -7.91 -6.41 -12.90
N PRO A 55 -8.32 -5.26 -12.32
CA PRO A 55 -9.28 -5.24 -11.19
C PRO A 55 -10.60 -5.93 -11.46
N GLU A 56 -11.03 -5.95 -12.71
CA GLU A 56 -12.23 -6.64 -13.19
C GLU A 56 -12.24 -8.14 -12.87
N LEU A 57 -11.08 -8.80 -12.86
CA LEU A 57 -10.94 -10.20 -12.46
C LEU A 57 -11.22 -10.43 -10.97
N THR A 58 -11.09 -9.38 -10.17
CA THR A 58 -11.36 -9.43 -8.73
C THR A 58 -12.79 -9.05 -8.40
N LEU A 59 -13.35 -8.05 -9.07
CA LEU A 59 -14.74 -7.61 -8.93
C LEU A 59 -15.28 -7.26 -10.30
N SER A 60 -16.26 -8.01 -10.77
CA SER A 60 -16.94 -7.74 -12.04
C SER A 60 -17.61 -6.37 -12.00
N GLY A 61 -17.47 -5.58 -13.06
CA GLY A 61 -17.98 -4.22 -13.10
C GLY A 61 -17.16 -3.21 -12.27
N ALA A 62 -15.94 -3.55 -11.83
CA ALA A 62 -15.07 -2.64 -11.11
C ALA A 62 -14.84 -1.32 -11.85
N LYS A 63 -14.98 -0.18 -11.16
CA LYS A 63 -14.84 1.18 -11.74
C LYS A 63 -13.78 2.01 -11.00
N SER A 64 -13.68 1.88 -9.67
CA SER A 64 -12.76 2.68 -8.90
C SER A 64 -12.26 1.98 -7.64
N PHE A 65 -11.15 2.50 -7.11
CA PHE A 65 -10.68 2.22 -5.77
C PHE A 65 -10.85 3.44 -4.88
N ILE A 66 -11.39 3.23 -3.69
CA ILE A 66 -11.27 4.19 -2.57
C ILE A 66 -10.06 3.75 -1.78
N VAL A 67 -9.08 4.64 -1.61
CA VAL A 67 -7.82 4.35 -0.91
C VAL A 67 -7.72 5.22 0.33
N CYS A 68 -7.41 4.62 1.47
CA CYS A 68 -7.31 5.31 2.75
C CYS A 68 -5.94 5.05 3.39
N LEU A 69 -5.37 6.09 4.03
CA LEU A 69 -4.17 5.95 4.84
C LEU A 69 -4.53 5.97 6.33
N PHE A 70 -3.90 5.08 7.08
CA PHE A 70 -4.09 4.89 8.51
C PHE A 70 -2.76 5.14 9.24
N PRO A 71 -2.49 6.38 9.70
CA PRO A 71 -1.25 6.69 10.40
C PRO A 71 -1.13 5.90 11.70
N TYR A 72 0.07 5.38 11.99
CA TYR A 72 0.34 4.60 13.19
C TYR A 72 1.41 5.22 14.11
N TYR A 73 2.07 6.29 13.68
CA TYR A 73 3.08 6.94 14.51
C TYR A 73 2.42 7.85 15.55
N SER A 74 2.53 7.46 16.82
CA SER A 74 1.93 8.17 17.95
C SER A 74 2.96 8.94 18.82
N GLY A 75 4.14 9.23 18.28
CA GLY A 75 5.21 9.91 19.02
C GLY A 75 6.34 8.98 19.48
N GLN A 76 7.01 9.30 20.58
CA GLN A 76 8.12 8.50 21.08
C GLN A 76 7.63 7.13 21.57
N ALA A 77 8.12 6.08 20.92
CA ALA A 77 8.06 4.75 21.50
C ALA A 77 9.03 4.71 22.70
N LYS A 78 8.60 4.12 23.80
CA LYS A 78 9.52 3.70 24.86
C LYS A 78 10.59 2.81 24.23
N GLU A 79 11.76 2.70 24.85
CA GLU A 79 12.84 1.82 24.44
C GLU A 79 12.35 0.38 24.28
N ALA A 80 11.94 0.03 23.07
CA ALA A 80 11.48 -1.30 22.72
C ALA A 80 12.04 -1.68 21.35
N ASN A 81 12.55 -2.89 21.24
CA ASN A 81 13.11 -3.44 20.00
C ASN A 81 12.01 -3.92 19.05
N LEU A 82 10.98 -3.10 18.84
CA LEU A 82 9.85 -3.41 17.98
C LEU A 82 9.67 -2.33 16.90
N SER A 83 9.23 -2.74 15.72
CA SER A 83 8.79 -1.79 14.70
C SER A 83 7.66 -0.93 15.23
N LYS A 84 7.66 0.36 14.91
CA LYS A 84 6.57 1.29 15.26
C LYS A 84 5.20 0.84 14.74
N SER A 85 5.17 0.09 13.65
CA SER A 85 3.96 -0.50 13.09
C SER A 85 3.38 -1.65 13.93
N ALA A 86 4.16 -2.22 14.86
CA ALA A 86 3.75 -3.34 15.70
C ALA A 86 3.16 -2.92 17.06
N TYR A 87 3.09 -1.61 17.33
CA TYR A 87 2.46 -1.12 18.56
C TYR A 87 0.94 -1.10 18.41
N GLY A 88 0.28 -1.71 19.35
CA GLY A 88 -1.17 -1.69 19.44
C GLY A 88 -1.84 -2.95 18.88
N ARG A 89 -3.10 -2.79 18.55
CA ARG A 89 -3.94 -3.85 18.00
C ARG A 89 -3.54 -4.16 16.55
N ASP A 90 -3.75 -5.40 16.10
CA ASP A 90 -3.50 -5.81 14.73
C ASP A 90 -4.20 -4.85 13.74
N TYR A 91 -3.40 -4.19 12.92
CA TYR A 91 -3.91 -3.19 11.97
C TYR A 91 -4.82 -3.79 10.89
N HIS A 92 -4.64 -5.04 10.51
CA HIS A 92 -5.51 -5.70 9.54
C HIS A 92 -6.97 -5.69 10.00
N ILE A 93 -7.20 -5.89 11.31
CA ILE A 93 -8.53 -5.85 11.89
C ILE A 93 -9.08 -4.42 11.85
N ILE A 94 -8.31 -3.44 12.36
CA ILE A 94 -8.73 -2.04 12.43
C ILE A 94 -9.02 -1.47 11.05
N VAL A 95 -8.11 -1.70 10.08
CA VAL A 95 -8.27 -1.20 8.72
C VAL A 95 -9.50 -1.83 8.05
N LYS A 96 -9.67 -3.17 8.14
CA LYS A 96 -10.85 -3.84 7.59
C LYS A 96 -12.16 -3.38 8.23
N GLU A 97 -12.19 -3.21 9.55
CA GLU A 97 -13.37 -2.66 10.26
C GLU A 97 -13.76 -1.28 9.69
N LYS A 98 -12.79 -0.36 9.56
CA LYS A 98 -13.02 0.98 9.03
C LYS A 98 -13.45 0.98 7.56
N LEU A 99 -12.81 0.19 6.72
CA LEU A 99 -13.17 0.07 5.31
C LEU A 99 -14.58 -0.51 5.11
N ASN A 100 -14.97 -1.50 5.94
CA ASN A 100 -16.31 -2.05 5.93
C ASN A 100 -17.38 -1.03 6.35
N LEU A 101 -17.07 -0.11 7.29
CA LEU A 101 -17.99 1.00 7.62
C LEU A 101 -18.22 1.90 6.40
N ILE A 102 -17.15 2.21 5.64
CA ILE A 102 -17.27 2.99 4.39
C ILE A 102 -18.11 2.22 3.35
N GLY A 103 -17.81 0.92 3.16
CA GLY A 103 -18.54 0.09 2.22
C GLY A 103 -20.04 0.05 2.52
N LYS A 104 -20.42 -0.22 3.77
CA LYS A 104 -21.83 -0.24 4.21
C LYS A 104 -22.52 1.12 4.07
N TYR A 105 -21.79 2.23 4.36
CA TYR A 105 -22.32 3.56 4.12
C TYR A 105 -22.65 3.79 2.64
N LEU A 106 -21.76 3.38 1.74
CA LEU A 106 -21.98 3.53 0.30
C LEU A 106 -23.09 2.61 -0.20
N GLU A 107 -23.15 1.37 0.25
CA GLU A 107 -24.20 0.39 -0.05
C GLU A 107 -25.59 0.93 0.33
N SER A 108 -25.68 1.63 1.47
CA SER A 108 -26.94 2.27 1.90
C SER A 108 -27.31 3.54 1.13
N ASN A 109 -26.40 4.12 0.33
CA ASN A 109 -26.60 5.38 -0.39
C ASN A 109 -26.53 5.25 -1.92
N ILE A 110 -26.13 4.10 -2.43
CA ILE A 110 -25.95 3.83 -3.87
C ILE A 110 -26.61 2.49 -4.19
N GLU A 111 -27.63 2.51 -5.00
CA GLU A 111 -28.32 1.31 -5.46
C GLU A 111 -27.37 0.41 -6.29
N GLY A 112 -27.35 -0.89 -6.00
CA GLY A 112 -26.49 -1.85 -6.68
C GLY A 112 -24.99 -1.67 -6.42
N PHE A 113 -24.60 -1.02 -5.33
CA PHE A 113 -23.20 -0.86 -4.96
C PHE A 113 -22.59 -2.17 -4.50
N GLU A 114 -21.54 -2.61 -5.21
CA GLU A 114 -20.76 -3.79 -4.89
C GLU A 114 -19.32 -3.39 -4.58
N TYR A 115 -18.71 -4.04 -3.58
CA TYR A 115 -17.35 -3.71 -3.16
C TYR A 115 -16.59 -4.89 -2.54
N LYS A 116 -15.25 -4.78 -2.57
CA LYS A 116 -14.31 -5.65 -1.84
C LYS A 116 -13.29 -4.81 -1.11
N VAL A 117 -12.99 -5.17 0.16
CA VAL A 117 -12.02 -4.46 1.00
C VAL A 117 -10.68 -5.19 1.05
N PHE A 118 -9.58 -4.44 1.05
CA PHE A 118 -8.22 -4.95 1.13
C PHE A 118 -7.43 -4.18 2.18
N ALA A 119 -6.69 -4.93 2.99
CA ALA A 119 -5.72 -4.44 3.95
C ALA A 119 -4.54 -5.42 3.94
N ASP A 120 -3.51 -5.11 3.15
CA ASP A 120 -2.27 -5.89 2.96
C ASP A 120 -2.45 -7.30 2.33
N THR A 121 -3.67 -7.76 2.14
CA THR A 121 -3.98 -9.14 1.69
C THR A 121 -4.69 -9.21 0.34
N GLY A 122 -4.57 -8.16 -0.48
CA GLY A 122 -5.16 -8.12 -1.82
C GLY A 122 -4.16 -8.45 -2.93
N PRO A 123 -4.64 -8.68 -4.17
CA PRO A 123 -3.75 -8.91 -5.31
C PRO A 123 -3.03 -7.64 -5.76
N PHE A 124 -3.53 -6.46 -5.39
CA PHE A 124 -3.04 -5.18 -5.87
C PHE A 124 -1.85 -4.66 -5.07
N SER A 125 -1.04 -3.80 -5.70
CA SER A 125 0.01 -3.07 -4.98
C SER A 125 -0.60 -1.87 -4.25
N ASP A 126 -0.75 -1.96 -2.93
CA ASP A 126 -1.33 -0.90 -2.09
C ASP A 126 -0.62 0.45 -2.29
N ARG A 127 0.71 0.45 -2.36
CA ARG A 127 1.50 1.66 -2.61
C ARG A 127 1.23 2.26 -3.98
N HIS A 128 1.04 1.42 -5.00
CA HIS A 128 0.68 1.90 -6.33
C HIS A 128 -0.72 2.52 -6.36
N LEU A 129 -1.69 1.88 -5.70
CA LEU A 129 -3.05 2.43 -5.55
C LEU A 129 -3.03 3.78 -4.84
N ALA A 130 -2.31 3.90 -3.73
CA ALA A 130 -2.23 5.14 -2.98
C ALA A 130 -1.49 6.25 -3.75
N TYR A 131 -0.47 5.92 -4.56
CA TYR A 131 0.15 6.85 -5.50
C TYR A 131 -0.85 7.33 -6.56
N LYS A 132 -1.59 6.41 -7.20
CA LYS A 132 -2.61 6.73 -8.21
C LYS A 132 -3.74 7.58 -7.64
N ALA A 133 -4.08 7.38 -6.37
CA ALA A 133 -5.08 8.15 -5.64
C ALA A 133 -4.57 9.52 -5.13
N GLY A 134 -3.34 9.93 -5.49
CA GLY A 134 -2.78 11.23 -5.10
C GLY A 134 -2.45 11.36 -3.61
N LEU A 135 -2.30 10.25 -2.88
CA LEU A 135 -2.09 10.28 -1.42
C LEU A 135 -0.62 10.41 -1.01
N GLY A 136 0.31 10.24 -1.96
CA GLY A 136 1.73 10.36 -1.69
C GLY A 136 2.57 10.18 -2.95
N PHE A 137 3.88 10.19 -2.79
CA PHE A 137 4.86 9.97 -3.85
C PHE A 137 5.85 8.86 -3.45
N PHE A 138 6.44 8.20 -4.42
CA PHE A 138 7.43 7.15 -4.15
C PHE A 138 8.77 7.75 -3.72
N GLY A 139 9.30 7.27 -2.59
CA GLY A 139 10.70 7.43 -2.22
C GLY A 139 11.59 6.49 -3.03
N ILE A 140 12.88 6.84 -3.15
CA ILE A 140 13.89 5.97 -3.81
C ILE A 140 14.03 4.61 -3.10
N ASN A 141 13.55 4.49 -1.86
CA ASN A 141 13.44 3.27 -1.08
C ASN A 141 12.18 2.44 -1.38
N ASN A 142 11.43 2.82 -2.42
CA ASN A 142 10.18 2.20 -2.84
C ASN A 142 9.03 2.23 -1.78
N ASN A 143 9.14 3.09 -0.77
CA ASN A 143 8.02 3.39 0.12
C ASN A 143 7.21 4.57 -0.42
N LEU A 144 5.90 4.55 -0.13
CA LEU A 144 5.08 5.73 -0.34
C LEU A 144 5.34 6.73 0.80
N ILE A 145 5.49 8.01 0.45
CA ILE A 145 5.80 9.10 1.38
C ILE A 145 4.73 10.17 1.25
N THR A 146 4.25 10.65 2.39
CA THR A 146 3.34 11.80 2.49
C THR A 146 4.03 12.95 3.22
N ASP A 147 3.60 14.19 2.97
CA ASP A 147 4.14 15.36 3.69
C ASP A 147 3.80 15.31 5.19
N ARG A 148 2.62 14.82 5.54
CA ARG A 148 2.11 14.85 6.91
C ARG A 148 2.63 13.71 7.77
N TYR A 149 2.74 12.50 7.21
CA TYR A 149 3.00 11.28 7.99
C TYR A 149 4.32 10.59 7.61
N GLY A 150 5.10 11.17 6.69
CA GLY A 150 6.24 10.47 6.13
C GLY A 150 5.80 9.15 5.50
N SER A 151 6.38 8.02 5.95
CA SER A 151 5.99 6.66 5.55
C SER A 151 5.34 5.86 6.70
N TYR A 152 4.87 6.52 7.76
CA TYR A 152 4.34 5.89 8.98
C TYR A 152 2.82 5.71 8.92
N PHE A 153 2.34 4.96 7.96
CA PHE A 153 0.91 4.64 7.81
C PHE A 153 0.73 3.27 7.17
N PHE A 154 -0.42 2.66 7.45
CA PHE A 154 -0.94 1.52 6.69
C PHE A 154 -1.83 2.02 5.56
N ILE A 155 -1.97 1.22 4.52
CA ILE A 155 -2.82 1.51 3.36
C ILE A 155 -3.94 0.49 3.36
N GLY A 156 -5.17 0.98 3.19
CA GLY A 156 -6.31 0.12 2.96
C GLY A 156 -7.09 0.60 1.75
N SER A 157 -7.71 -0.31 1.02
CA SER A 157 -8.44 0.03 -0.20
C SER A 157 -9.78 -0.71 -0.33
N ILE A 158 -10.70 -0.10 -1.05
CA ILE A 158 -12.02 -0.64 -1.42
C ILE A 158 -12.13 -0.59 -2.92
N LEU A 159 -12.11 -1.75 -3.59
CA LEU A 159 -12.49 -1.88 -4.99
C LEU A 159 -14.00 -1.87 -5.09
N ASN A 160 -14.58 -1.09 -6.01
CA ASN A 160 -16.03 -0.98 -6.14
C ASN A 160 -16.48 -0.72 -7.59
N ASN A 161 -17.77 -0.94 -7.83
CA ASN A 161 -18.42 -0.79 -9.13
C ASN A 161 -18.97 0.63 -9.40
N TYR A 162 -18.77 1.59 -8.48
CA TYR A 162 -19.23 2.96 -8.68
C TYR A 162 -18.14 3.82 -9.34
N PRO A 163 -18.44 4.63 -10.37
CA PRO A 163 -17.47 5.43 -11.11
C PRO A 163 -17.14 6.75 -10.37
N PHE A 164 -16.48 6.64 -9.21
CA PHE A 164 -15.94 7.83 -8.56
C PHE A 164 -14.91 8.51 -9.44
N GLU A 165 -14.96 9.84 -9.50
CA GLU A 165 -13.94 10.65 -10.20
C GLU A 165 -12.56 10.42 -9.58
N PRO A 166 -11.58 9.88 -10.34
CA PRO A 166 -10.24 9.61 -9.82
C PRO A 166 -9.48 10.89 -9.46
N ASP A 167 -8.69 10.81 -8.40
CA ASP A 167 -7.70 11.84 -8.09
C ASP A 167 -6.46 11.69 -8.99
N LYS A 168 -5.66 12.74 -9.07
CA LYS A 168 -4.41 12.71 -9.86
C LYS A 168 -3.22 12.46 -8.94
N PRO A 169 -2.21 11.70 -9.39
CA PRO A 169 -0.95 11.59 -8.66
C PRO A 169 -0.35 12.97 -8.36
N LEU A 170 0.30 13.08 -7.21
CA LEU A 170 0.97 14.32 -6.82
C LEU A 170 2.12 14.64 -7.78
N ASN A 171 2.27 15.91 -8.15
CA ASN A 171 3.45 16.39 -8.87
C ASN A 171 4.63 16.57 -7.88
N LYS A 172 5.03 15.47 -7.23
CA LYS A 172 6.13 15.41 -6.26
C LYS A 172 6.99 14.20 -6.52
N THR A 173 8.27 14.32 -6.22
CA THR A 173 9.23 13.22 -6.32
C THR A 173 10.18 13.23 -5.13
N CYS A 174 10.88 12.13 -4.94
CA CYS A 174 11.92 11.98 -3.92
C CYS A 174 13.08 12.94 -4.19
N MET A 175 13.57 13.62 -3.14
CA MET A 175 14.75 14.51 -3.24
C MET A 175 16.06 13.75 -3.49
N GLN A 176 16.06 12.43 -3.51
CA GLN A 176 17.19 11.55 -3.82
C GLN A 176 18.43 11.84 -2.96
N CYS A 177 18.27 12.09 -1.66
CA CYS A 177 19.38 12.30 -0.72
C CYS A 177 20.21 11.02 -0.46
N PHE A 178 19.74 9.86 -0.93
CA PHE A 178 20.39 8.54 -0.80
C PHE A 178 20.63 8.08 0.65
N ALA A 179 20.11 8.75 1.66
CA ALA A 179 20.28 8.35 3.06
C ALA A 179 19.73 6.92 3.29
N CYS A 180 18.55 6.60 2.77
CA CYS A 180 17.95 5.25 2.86
C CYS A 180 18.78 4.17 2.18
N VAL A 181 19.45 4.50 1.06
CA VAL A 181 20.37 3.56 0.37
C VAL A 181 21.58 3.27 1.23
N LYS A 182 22.22 4.32 1.78
CA LYS A 182 23.42 4.21 2.62
C LYS A 182 23.16 3.46 3.92
N MET A 183 21.99 3.69 4.54
CA MET A 183 21.63 3.12 5.84
C MET A 183 20.94 1.76 5.76
N CYS A 184 20.63 1.26 4.57
CA CYS A 184 19.98 -0.04 4.43
C CYS A 184 20.93 -1.18 4.82
N PRO A 185 20.63 -1.95 5.90
CA PRO A 185 21.56 -2.98 6.39
C PRO A 185 21.77 -4.10 5.38
N GLY A 186 20.72 -4.56 4.71
CA GLY A 186 20.83 -5.58 3.66
C GLY A 186 21.19 -5.02 2.29
N LYS A 187 21.44 -3.70 2.16
CA LYS A 187 21.70 -3.03 0.87
C LYS A 187 20.69 -3.42 -0.23
N CYS A 188 19.47 -3.63 0.18
CA CYS A 188 18.39 -4.05 -0.72
C CYS A 188 17.83 -2.89 -1.56
N ILE A 189 18.08 -1.63 -1.19
CA ILE A 189 17.64 -0.43 -1.90
C ILE A 189 18.70 -0.06 -2.93
N LEU A 190 18.39 -0.18 -4.22
CA LEU A 190 19.39 -0.07 -5.29
C LEU A 190 19.66 1.38 -5.74
N GLY A 191 18.82 2.33 -5.33
CA GLY A 191 19.02 3.75 -5.63
C GLY A 191 18.41 4.22 -6.94
N ASP A 192 17.63 3.39 -7.60
CA ASP A 192 16.92 3.64 -8.85
C ASP A 192 15.41 3.37 -8.73
N PHE A 193 14.83 3.55 -7.53
CA PHE A 193 13.46 3.16 -7.17
C PHE A 193 13.22 1.63 -7.21
N THR A 194 14.26 0.84 -7.34
CA THR A 194 14.20 -0.62 -7.32
C THR A 194 14.70 -1.14 -5.98
N ILE A 195 14.10 -2.22 -5.50
CA ILE A 195 14.59 -2.96 -4.33
C ILE A 195 14.80 -4.44 -4.70
N ASN A 196 15.80 -5.05 -4.08
CA ASN A 196 15.92 -6.50 -4.05
C ASN A 196 15.29 -7.03 -2.75
N PRO A 197 14.04 -7.50 -2.78
CA PRO A 197 13.33 -7.91 -1.57
C PRO A 197 14.01 -9.05 -0.82
N LEU A 198 14.74 -9.91 -1.50
CA LEU A 198 15.43 -11.07 -0.90
C LEU A 198 16.54 -10.68 0.09
N LYS A 199 17.05 -9.43 -0.02
CA LYS A 199 18.03 -8.83 0.90
C LYS A 199 17.39 -7.89 1.94
N CYS A 200 16.06 -7.76 1.93
CA CYS A 200 15.37 -6.87 2.84
C CYS A 200 15.27 -7.48 4.23
N ARG A 201 15.64 -6.71 5.28
CA ARG A 201 15.48 -7.14 6.66
C ARG A 201 14.04 -7.58 6.95
N SER A 202 13.03 -6.85 6.48
CA SER A 202 11.63 -7.22 6.65
C SER A 202 11.27 -8.57 6.02
N TYR A 203 11.85 -8.91 4.88
CA TYR A 203 11.69 -10.22 4.27
C TYR A 203 12.39 -11.32 5.09
N ILE A 204 13.64 -11.06 5.51
CA ILE A 204 14.45 -12.02 6.25
C ILE A 204 13.79 -12.39 7.59
N THR A 205 13.21 -11.41 8.32
CA THR A 205 12.50 -11.66 9.58
C THR A 205 11.23 -12.52 9.44
N GLN A 206 10.70 -12.66 8.23
CA GLN A 206 9.50 -13.45 7.95
C GLN A 206 9.80 -14.84 7.38
N LYS A 207 11.06 -15.16 7.18
CA LYS A 207 11.45 -16.49 6.70
C LYS A 207 11.11 -17.58 7.73
N LYS A 208 10.54 -18.68 7.24
CA LYS A 208 10.25 -19.88 8.04
C LYS A 208 11.42 -20.87 8.08
N LYS A 209 12.48 -20.62 7.32
CA LYS A 209 13.68 -21.48 7.23
C LYS A 209 14.80 -20.90 8.09
N GLU A 210 15.77 -21.73 8.42
CA GLU A 210 17.00 -21.31 9.07
C GLU A 210 17.69 -20.23 8.22
N LEU A 211 18.20 -19.20 8.91
CA LEU A 211 18.89 -18.07 8.27
C LEU A 211 20.35 -18.44 8.00
N SER A 212 20.87 -18.01 6.87
CA SER A 212 22.30 -18.07 6.59
C SER A 212 23.06 -17.08 7.48
N GLU A 213 24.39 -17.24 7.62
CA GLU A 213 25.22 -16.31 8.39
C GLU A 213 25.13 -14.89 7.83
N GLU A 214 25.11 -14.74 6.49
CA GLU A 214 24.93 -13.45 5.83
C GLU A 214 23.58 -12.80 6.16
N GLU A 215 22.52 -13.58 6.29
CA GLU A 215 21.20 -13.09 6.67
C GLU A 215 21.10 -12.71 8.16
N LYS A 216 21.82 -13.42 9.04
CA LYS A 216 21.92 -13.08 10.46
C LYS A 216 22.64 -11.74 10.68
N GLU A 217 23.64 -11.41 9.86
CA GLU A 217 24.33 -10.12 9.90
C GLU A 217 23.46 -8.94 9.50
N ILE A 218 22.40 -9.18 8.72
CA ILE A 218 21.44 -8.15 8.29
C ILE A 218 20.44 -7.82 9.41
N LEU A 219 20.21 -8.72 10.35
CA LEU A 219 19.24 -8.56 11.45
C LEU A 219 19.78 -7.69 12.56
#